data_b7f25dd6fa2cbf170d732f763fb97c6b
#
_entry.id   b7f25dd6fa2cbf170d732f763fb97c6b
#
_cell.length_a   1.000
_cell.length_b   1.000
_cell.length_c   1.000
_cell.angle_alpha   90.00
_cell.angle_beta   90.00
_cell.angle_gamma   90.00
#
_symmetry.space_group_name_H-M   'P 1'
#
loop_
_entity.id
_entity.type
_entity.pdbx_description
1 polymer ?
#
loop_
_entity_poly.entity_id
_entity_poly.type
_entity_poly.pdbx_seq_one_letter_code
_entity_poly.pdbx_strand_id
1 'polypeptide(L)'
;MENSRRDVMAGACAVAAMTFSPAALAAWEPSQRYPDPAIQSLDPSFNRYRIALAGVERLASGCRFNEGAVYFGDARCLLWSDIPNNRIMRWDEETGRISTFRQPCNHANGNTRDRQGRLVTCEHSGRRITRTEYDGTITVLIDRFDGKRLNGTNDVVVKSDGSIWFTDPPSGIAGNYLGVEAKPELPFDVYRLDPNSGRATVATTGLVKRPNGLAFSPDESKLYVIESAPEGRSIYVFDVVDGGAKLANGRIFINCEKEETPDGFRVDVDGNLWCGWGMSPALDGVKVFDPAGKAIGFIALPERAANVCFGGRYRNRLFMAASHSIYSLYVNTQGVAGA
;
A
#
# COMPACT_ATOMS: atom_id res chain seq x y z
N MET A 1 22.63 -75.95 -42.45
CA MET A 1 22.36 -75.15 -43.61
C MET A 1 21.23 -74.15 -43.23
N GLU A 2 21.40 -72.95 -43.59
CA GLU A 2 20.53 -71.76 -43.44
C GLU A 2 20.55 -71.05 -42.12
N ASN A 3 21.28 -69.94 -42.16
CA ASN A 3 21.29 -68.83 -41.23
C ASN A 3 20.13 -67.93 -41.47
N SER A 4 19.30 -67.64 -40.50
CA SER A 4 18.35 -66.55 -40.50
C SER A 4 18.94 -65.39 -39.68
N ARG A 5 19.28 -64.31 -40.36
CA ARG A 5 19.66 -63.03 -39.75
C ARG A 5 18.37 -62.30 -39.35
N ARG A 6 18.26 -62.02 -38.04
CA ARG A 6 17.27 -61.08 -37.51
C ARG A 6 17.85 -59.66 -37.56
N ASP A 7 17.29 -58.84 -38.39
CA ASP A 7 17.56 -57.39 -38.40
C ASP A 7 16.91 -56.73 -37.16
N VAL A 8 17.74 -56.19 -36.30
CA VAL A 8 17.27 -55.34 -35.20
C VAL A 8 17.28 -53.91 -35.69
N MET A 9 16.08 -53.38 -35.97
CA MET A 9 15.92 -51.96 -36.22
C MET A 9 16.07 -51.17 -34.92
N ALA A 10 17.14 -50.42 -34.78
CA ALA A 10 17.34 -49.46 -33.70
C ALA A 10 16.58 -48.20 -34.04
N GLY A 11 15.42 -47.98 -33.41
CA GLY A 11 14.72 -46.72 -33.45
C GLY A 11 15.39 -45.69 -32.57
N ALA A 12 16.05 -44.71 -33.16
CA ALA A 12 16.57 -43.56 -32.43
C ALA A 12 15.42 -42.62 -32.06
N CYS A 13 15.00 -42.61 -30.78
CA CYS A 13 14.15 -41.55 -30.23
C CYS A 13 14.95 -40.27 -30.07
N ALA A 14 14.77 -39.31 -30.99
CA ALA A 14 15.27 -37.95 -30.81
C ALA A 14 14.48 -37.27 -29.71
N VAL A 15 15.03 -37.17 -28.50
CA VAL A 15 14.50 -36.28 -27.45
C VAL A 15 14.88 -34.86 -27.83
N ALA A 16 13.88 -34.10 -28.34
CA ALA A 16 14.03 -32.67 -28.48
C ALA A 16 14.12 -32.02 -27.10
N ALA A 17 15.31 -31.68 -26.68
CA ALA A 17 15.54 -30.86 -25.50
C ALA A 17 14.99 -29.46 -25.79
N MET A 18 13.79 -29.14 -25.29
CA MET A 18 13.32 -27.76 -25.23
C MET A 18 14.23 -27.03 -24.24
N THR A 19 15.17 -26.27 -24.74
CA THR A 19 15.90 -25.29 -23.96
C THR A 19 14.96 -24.15 -23.66
N PHE A 20 14.35 -24.14 -22.46
CA PHE A 20 13.77 -22.95 -21.88
C PHE A 20 14.92 -21.97 -21.64
N SER A 21 15.11 -21.01 -22.52
CA SER A 21 15.87 -19.81 -22.17
C SER A 21 15.13 -19.18 -20.98
N PRO A 22 15.78 -18.96 -19.82
CA PRO A 22 15.19 -18.13 -18.81
C PRO A 22 14.98 -16.76 -19.48
N ALA A 23 13.72 -16.35 -19.65
CA ALA A 23 13.42 -14.97 -19.97
C ALA A 23 14.09 -14.15 -18.86
N ALA A 24 15.22 -13.53 -19.19
CA ALA A 24 15.84 -12.56 -18.30
C ALA A 24 14.74 -11.56 -18.00
N LEU A 25 14.32 -11.46 -16.73
CA LEU A 25 13.44 -10.38 -16.28
C LEU A 25 14.15 -9.10 -16.73
N ALA A 26 13.64 -8.45 -17.78
CA ALA A 26 14.25 -7.25 -18.31
C ALA A 26 14.40 -6.28 -17.15
N ALA A 27 15.63 -5.83 -16.90
CA ALA A 27 15.88 -4.84 -15.87
C ALA A 27 14.95 -3.65 -16.17
N TRP A 28 14.21 -3.16 -15.16
CA TRP A 28 13.35 -2.01 -15.37
C TRP A 28 14.18 -0.83 -15.86
N GLU A 29 13.74 -0.22 -16.96
CA GLU A 29 14.34 0.97 -17.54
C GLU A 29 13.30 2.11 -17.57
N PRO A 30 13.70 3.36 -17.29
CA PRO A 30 12.79 4.50 -17.42
C PRO A 30 12.36 4.67 -18.88
N SER A 31 11.17 5.21 -19.09
CA SER A 31 10.67 5.49 -20.43
C SER A 31 11.60 6.42 -21.19
N GLN A 32 11.98 6.03 -22.43
CA GLN A 32 12.80 6.84 -23.31
C GLN A 32 11.99 7.84 -24.13
N ARG A 33 10.67 7.84 -23.99
CA ARG A 33 9.77 8.75 -24.73
C ARG A 33 8.73 9.37 -23.82
N TYR A 34 8.30 10.56 -24.21
CA TYR A 34 7.18 11.27 -23.58
C TYR A 34 6.04 11.46 -24.58
N PRO A 35 4.78 11.45 -24.13
CA PRO A 35 4.37 11.04 -22.76
C PRO A 35 4.74 9.59 -22.46
N ASP A 36 5.07 9.32 -21.20
CA ASP A 36 5.39 7.97 -20.74
C ASP A 36 4.19 7.02 -20.96
N PRO A 37 4.34 5.93 -21.72
CA PRO A 37 3.24 4.99 -22.00
C PRO A 37 2.77 4.21 -20.78
N ALA A 38 3.56 4.16 -19.70
CA ALA A 38 3.11 3.60 -18.43
C ALA A 38 1.96 4.39 -17.81
N ILE A 39 1.79 5.68 -18.18
CA ILE A 39 0.74 6.55 -17.62
C ILE A 39 -0.46 6.55 -18.57
N GLN A 40 -1.46 5.75 -18.28
CA GLN A 40 -2.60 5.47 -19.13
C GLN A 40 -3.83 6.28 -18.71
N SER A 41 -4.45 7.00 -19.66
CA SER A 41 -5.77 7.59 -19.47
C SER A 41 -6.84 6.56 -19.79
N LEU A 42 -7.59 6.13 -18.80
CA LEU A 42 -8.77 5.28 -18.97
C LEU A 42 -10.01 6.12 -19.32
N ASP A 43 -9.99 7.40 -18.92
CA ASP A 43 -10.98 8.41 -19.25
C ASP A 43 -10.29 9.75 -19.56
N PRO A 44 -10.81 10.56 -20.51
CA PRO A 44 -10.24 11.85 -20.86
C PRO A 44 -10.07 12.83 -19.70
N SER A 45 -10.87 12.72 -18.63
CA SER A 45 -10.75 13.54 -17.42
C SER A 45 -9.40 13.37 -16.70
N PHE A 46 -8.75 12.22 -16.85
CA PHE A 46 -7.43 11.97 -16.25
C PHE A 46 -6.33 12.82 -16.88
N ASN A 47 -6.48 13.29 -18.12
CA ASN A 47 -5.43 14.03 -18.81
C ASN A 47 -5.00 15.31 -18.06
N ARG A 48 -5.89 15.93 -17.27
CA ARG A 48 -5.56 17.10 -16.46
C ARG A 48 -4.58 16.80 -15.32
N TYR A 49 -4.48 15.54 -14.89
CA TYR A 49 -3.59 15.07 -13.81
C TYR A 49 -2.23 14.62 -14.30
N ARG A 50 -2.05 14.51 -15.61
CA ARG A 50 -0.80 14.11 -16.24
C ARG A 50 0.10 15.32 -16.49
N ILE A 51 1.39 15.14 -16.26
CA ILE A 51 2.44 16.05 -16.74
C ILE A 51 3.09 15.37 -17.95
N ALA A 52 2.95 15.96 -19.13
CA ALA A 52 3.35 15.32 -20.38
C ALA A 52 4.85 14.94 -20.45
N LEU A 53 5.69 15.68 -19.72
CA LEU A 53 7.15 15.47 -19.66
C LEU A 53 7.62 14.76 -18.39
N ALA A 54 6.69 14.22 -17.59
CA ALA A 54 7.02 13.39 -16.44
C ALA A 54 6.91 11.91 -16.81
N GLY A 55 7.85 11.11 -16.33
CA GLY A 55 7.84 9.65 -16.45
C GLY A 55 7.94 9.00 -15.07
N VAL A 56 7.67 7.71 -15.03
CA VAL A 56 7.86 6.89 -13.82
C VAL A 56 9.37 6.75 -13.57
N GLU A 57 9.78 7.02 -12.34
CA GLU A 57 11.16 6.88 -11.87
C GLU A 57 11.24 5.77 -10.82
N ARG A 58 12.26 4.92 -10.87
CA ARG A 58 12.56 3.98 -9.79
C ARG A 58 13.61 4.58 -8.87
N LEU A 59 13.24 4.85 -7.61
CA LEU A 59 14.10 5.49 -6.62
C LEU A 59 14.93 4.48 -5.82
N ALA A 60 14.36 3.31 -5.53
CA ALA A 60 14.97 2.27 -4.70
C ALA A 60 14.58 0.88 -5.20
N SER A 61 15.41 -0.13 -4.91
CA SER A 61 15.12 -1.55 -5.14
C SER A 61 15.85 -2.42 -4.12
N GLY A 62 15.53 -3.72 -4.07
CA GLY A 62 16.22 -4.68 -3.20
C GLY A 62 15.55 -4.90 -1.85
N CYS A 63 14.31 -4.47 -1.69
CA CYS A 63 13.44 -4.88 -0.60
C CYS A 63 12.75 -6.22 -0.89
N ARG A 64 12.02 -6.76 0.08
CA ARG A 64 11.23 -7.99 -0.09
C ARG A 64 9.75 -7.73 -0.27
N PHE A 65 9.20 -6.78 0.48
CA PHE A 65 7.82 -6.33 0.33
C PHE A 65 7.69 -4.94 0.96
N ASN A 66 7.54 -3.94 0.10
CA ASN A 66 7.43 -2.54 0.51
C ASN A 66 5.98 -2.16 0.79
N GLU A 67 5.79 -1.45 1.88
CA GLU A 67 4.52 -0.96 2.37
C GLU A 67 4.66 0.38 3.10
N GLY A 68 3.51 0.97 3.46
CA GLY A 68 3.41 2.08 4.39
C GLY A 68 4.27 3.28 4.04
N ALA A 69 4.22 3.72 2.80
CA ALA A 69 4.96 4.88 2.35
C ALA A 69 4.43 6.16 3.00
N VAL A 70 5.33 6.99 3.54
CA VAL A 70 5.01 8.30 4.12
C VAL A 70 6.12 9.31 3.85
N TYR A 71 5.75 10.53 3.45
CA TYR A 71 6.71 11.59 3.13
C TYR A 71 6.74 12.67 4.21
N PHE A 72 7.96 13.04 4.65
CA PHE A 72 8.23 14.09 5.60
C PHE A 72 8.77 15.33 4.87
N GLY A 73 7.92 16.34 4.70
CA GLY A 73 8.26 17.54 3.92
C GLY A 73 9.30 18.43 4.57
N ASP A 74 9.31 18.50 5.90
CA ASP A 74 10.28 19.23 6.72
C ASP A 74 11.67 18.57 6.73
N ALA A 75 11.72 17.24 6.70
CA ALA A 75 12.96 16.46 6.59
C ALA A 75 13.32 16.09 5.15
N ARG A 76 12.46 16.44 4.15
CA ARG A 76 12.61 16.12 2.73
C ARG A 76 12.99 14.66 2.49
N CYS A 77 12.25 13.75 3.14
CA CYS A 77 12.51 12.33 3.00
C CYS A 77 11.24 11.49 2.90
N LEU A 78 11.36 10.38 2.21
CA LEU A 78 10.37 9.31 2.19
C LEU A 78 10.79 8.22 3.17
N LEU A 79 9.86 7.77 4.00
CA LEU A 79 10.00 6.55 4.79
C LEU A 79 9.03 5.50 4.24
N TRP A 80 9.43 4.22 4.33
CA TRP A 80 8.56 3.08 3.99
C TRP A 80 8.99 1.83 4.76
N SER A 81 8.10 0.90 4.91
CA SER A 81 8.33 -0.38 5.56
C SER A 81 8.79 -1.43 4.54
N ASP A 82 9.88 -2.13 4.81
CA ASP A 82 10.28 -3.39 4.17
C ASP A 82 9.96 -4.49 5.17
N ILE A 83 8.70 -4.96 5.14
CA ILE A 83 8.10 -5.74 6.23
C ILE A 83 8.86 -7.03 6.52
N PRO A 84 9.14 -7.93 5.53
CA PRO A 84 9.79 -9.21 5.84
C PRO A 84 11.25 -9.07 6.31
N ASN A 85 11.91 -7.96 5.96
CA ASN A 85 13.25 -7.65 6.45
C ASN A 85 13.22 -6.93 7.81
N ASN A 86 12.04 -6.71 8.37
CA ASN A 86 11.83 -6.11 9.69
C ASN A 86 12.53 -4.75 9.83
N ARG A 87 12.39 -3.88 8.82
CA ARG A 87 13.04 -2.57 8.79
C ARG A 87 12.15 -1.49 8.18
N ILE A 88 12.32 -0.25 8.64
CA ILE A 88 11.83 0.96 7.99
C ILE A 88 13.01 1.57 7.22
N MET A 89 12.79 1.86 5.96
CA MET A 89 13.76 2.44 5.05
C MET A 89 13.55 3.95 4.91
N ARG A 90 14.58 4.66 4.49
CA ARG A 90 14.57 6.10 4.20
C ARG A 90 15.21 6.37 2.84
N TRP A 91 14.55 7.19 2.02
CA TRP A 91 15.13 7.86 0.88
C TRP A 91 15.19 9.36 1.16
N ASP A 92 16.35 9.95 0.96
CA ASP A 92 16.61 11.37 1.15
C ASP A 92 16.46 12.08 -0.20
N GLU A 93 15.56 13.05 -0.28
CA GLU A 93 15.22 13.71 -1.56
C GLU A 93 16.36 14.59 -2.10
N GLU A 94 17.19 15.17 -1.25
CA GLU A 94 18.26 16.06 -1.69
C GLU A 94 19.46 15.30 -2.26
N THR A 95 19.78 14.18 -1.64
CA THR A 95 20.98 13.40 -2.00
C THR A 95 20.67 12.15 -2.82
N GLY A 96 19.40 11.72 -2.90
CA GLY A 96 18.98 10.44 -3.47
C GLY A 96 19.41 9.22 -2.66
N ARG A 97 20.02 9.42 -1.47
CA ARG A 97 20.59 8.35 -0.66
C ARG A 97 19.49 7.51 -0.01
N ILE A 98 19.69 6.17 -0.06
CA ILE A 98 18.86 5.20 0.64
C ILE A 98 19.60 4.72 1.89
N SER A 99 18.87 4.61 3.00
CA SER A 99 19.39 4.10 4.27
C SER A 99 18.31 3.38 5.07
N THR A 100 18.70 2.61 6.07
CA THR A 100 17.79 2.07 7.06
C THR A 100 17.49 3.16 8.10
N PHE A 101 16.21 3.49 8.27
CA PHE A 101 15.76 4.42 9.30
C PHE A 101 15.65 3.74 10.68
N ARG A 102 15.06 2.50 10.70
CA ARG A 102 14.89 1.72 11.93
C ARG A 102 14.97 0.23 11.64
N GLN A 103 15.71 -0.49 12.48
CA GLN A 103 15.78 -1.95 12.46
C GLN A 103 16.26 -2.47 13.84
N PRO A 104 15.55 -3.42 14.52
CA PRO A 104 14.26 -3.96 14.12
C PRO A 104 13.12 -2.95 14.26
N CYS A 105 11.99 -3.17 13.55
CA CYS A 105 10.80 -2.33 13.61
C CYS A 105 9.51 -3.10 13.93
N ASN A 106 9.61 -4.33 14.44
CA ASN A 106 8.50 -5.23 14.75
C ASN A 106 7.59 -5.50 13.54
N HIS A 107 8.19 -5.69 12.35
CA HIS A 107 7.49 -5.87 11.08
C HIS A 107 6.49 -4.72 10.87
N ALA A 108 7.01 -3.47 10.90
CA ALA A 108 6.21 -2.29 10.60
C ALA A 108 5.55 -2.43 9.24
N ASN A 109 4.29 -1.97 9.13
CA ASN A 109 3.51 -1.93 7.89
C ASN A 109 3.12 -0.48 7.59
N GLY A 110 1.88 -0.06 7.79
CA GLY A 110 1.40 1.27 7.53
C GLY A 110 2.10 2.34 8.36
N ASN A 111 2.40 3.45 7.74
CA ASN A 111 2.99 4.61 8.40
C ASN A 111 2.25 5.87 7.98
N THR A 112 2.15 6.82 8.91
CA THR A 112 1.63 8.16 8.64
C THR A 112 2.33 9.19 9.55
N ARG A 113 1.97 10.48 9.36
CA ARG A 113 2.41 11.55 10.23
C ARG A 113 1.28 12.00 11.13
N ASP A 114 1.56 12.26 12.40
CA ASP A 114 0.61 13.00 13.21
C ASP A 114 0.62 14.51 12.89
N ARG A 115 -0.27 15.25 13.49
CA ARG A 115 -0.41 16.70 13.24
C ARG A 115 0.77 17.54 13.75
N GLN A 116 1.63 16.94 14.56
CA GLN A 116 2.91 17.52 15.01
C GLN A 116 4.10 17.08 14.15
N GLY A 117 3.87 16.24 13.12
CA GLY A 117 4.94 15.79 12.22
C GLY A 117 5.71 14.57 12.74
N ARG A 118 5.22 13.85 13.76
CA ARG A 118 5.83 12.64 14.28
C ARG A 118 5.37 11.41 13.51
N LEU A 119 6.23 10.42 13.40
CA LEU A 119 5.91 9.16 12.73
C LEU A 119 4.99 8.31 13.60
N VAL A 120 3.84 7.92 13.04
CA VAL A 120 2.92 6.92 13.60
C VAL A 120 3.01 5.66 12.75
N THR A 121 3.17 4.50 13.40
CA THR A 121 3.49 3.22 12.73
C THR A 121 2.58 2.10 13.21
N CYS A 122 2.06 1.30 12.28
CA CYS A 122 1.45 0.00 12.54
C CYS A 122 2.56 -1.05 12.67
N GLU A 123 2.61 -1.80 13.78
CA GLU A 123 3.59 -2.85 14.01
C GLU A 123 2.90 -4.22 14.05
N HIS A 124 3.13 -5.06 13.04
CA HIS A 124 2.53 -6.39 12.94
C HIS A 124 2.90 -7.30 14.10
N SER A 125 4.20 -7.53 14.31
CA SER A 125 4.67 -8.41 15.40
C SER A 125 4.49 -7.78 16.77
N GLY A 126 4.52 -6.43 16.85
CA GLY A 126 4.19 -5.70 18.06
C GLY A 126 2.70 -5.78 18.39
N ARG A 127 1.83 -6.03 17.38
CA ARG A 127 0.37 -6.00 17.52
C ARG A 127 -0.10 -4.69 18.15
N ARG A 128 0.36 -3.56 17.60
CA ARG A 128 0.20 -2.25 18.22
C ARG A 128 0.36 -1.08 17.24
N ILE A 129 -0.10 0.09 17.66
CA ILE A 129 0.22 1.37 17.03
C ILE A 129 1.25 2.08 17.91
N THR A 130 2.30 2.58 17.28
CA THR A 130 3.36 3.34 17.97
C THR A 130 3.54 4.72 17.38
N ARG A 131 4.15 5.61 18.17
CA ARG A 131 4.58 6.93 17.70
C ARG A 131 6.06 7.12 18.05
N THR A 132 6.82 7.60 17.07
CA THR A 132 8.22 7.98 17.29
C THR A 132 8.26 9.45 17.70
N GLU A 133 8.73 9.72 18.88
CA GLU A 133 8.87 11.08 19.42
C GLU A 133 10.07 11.80 18.81
N TYR A 134 10.20 13.10 19.01
CA TYR A 134 11.29 13.91 18.45
C TYR A 134 12.68 13.53 18.93
N ASP A 135 12.78 12.98 20.14
CA ASP A 135 14.03 12.45 20.70
C ASP A 135 14.36 11.03 20.22
N GLY A 136 13.52 10.45 19.36
CA GLY A 136 13.66 9.09 18.83
C GLY A 136 13.05 8.00 19.71
N THR A 137 12.51 8.31 20.88
CA THR A 137 11.82 7.32 21.72
C THR A 137 10.53 6.85 21.05
N ILE A 138 10.11 5.62 21.38
CA ILE A 138 8.89 5.00 20.82
C ILE A 138 7.83 4.91 21.91
N THR A 139 6.75 5.66 21.72
CA THR A 139 5.56 5.60 22.56
C THR A 139 4.56 4.60 21.99
N VAL A 140 4.13 3.63 22.77
CA VAL A 140 3.01 2.75 22.44
C VAL A 140 1.73 3.54 22.65
N LEU A 141 0.96 3.75 21.57
CA LEU A 141 -0.29 4.47 21.62
C LEU A 141 -1.47 3.55 21.98
N ILE A 142 -1.45 2.32 21.44
CA ILE A 142 -2.42 1.28 21.74
C ILE A 142 -1.86 -0.10 21.34
N ASP A 143 -2.04 -1.11 22.18
CA ASP A 143 -1.74 -2.52 21.91
C ASP A 143 -2.91 -3.46 22.25
N ARG A 144 -3.94 -2.93 22.93
CA ARG A 144 -5.11 -3.68 23.39
C ARG A 144 -6.42 -2.90 23.22
N PHE A 145 -7.48 -3.63 22.97
CA PHE A 145 -8.84 -3.14 23.03
C PHE A 145 -9.68 -4.10 23.87
N ASP A 146 -10.44 -3.56 24.84
CA ASP A 146 -11.22 -4.35 25.82
C ASP A 146 -10.43 -5.49 26.49
N GLY A 147 -9.17 -5.21 26.85
CA GLY A 147 -8.25 -6.16 27.51
C GLY A 147 -7.61 -7.20 26.60
N LYS A 148 -8.06 -7.34 25.34
CA LYS A 148 -7.53 -8.26 24.35
C LYS A 148 -6.47 -7.56 23.48
N ARG A 149 -5.48 -8.32 22.99
CA ARG A 149 -4.48 -7.77 22.08
C ARG A 149 -5.08 -7.47 20.72
N LEU A 150 -4.61 -6.39 20.08
CA LEU A 150 -4.84 -6.14 18.66
C LEU A 150 -4.32 -7.32 17.84
N ASN A 151 -4.79 -7.48 16.60
CA ASN A 151 -4.36 -8.57 15.71
C ASN A 151 -3.04 -8.20 15.00
N GLY A 152 -3.11 -7.65 13.81
CA GLY A 152 -1.94 -7.25 13.04
C GLY A 152 -2.20 -5.93 12.36
N THR A 153 -2.11 -4.83 13.13
CA THR A 153 -2.43 -3.48 12.65
C THR A 153 -1.77 -3.20 11.31
N ASN A 154 -2.56 -2.78 10.32
CA ASN A 154 -2.12 -2.77 8.92
C ASN A 154 -1.86 -1.35 8.39
N ASP A 155 -2.89 -0.51 8.22
CA ASP A 155 -2.72 0.87 7.74
C ASP A 155 -3.30 1.88 8.74
N VAL A 156 -2.87 3.14 8.65
CA VAL A 156 -3.16 4.18 9.63
C VAL A 156 -3.23 5.56 9.00
N VAL A 157 -4.21 6.35 9.43
CA VAL A 157 -4.33 7.78 9.07
C VAL A 157 -4.63 8.62 10.32
N VAL A 158 -4.24 9.89 10.28
CA VAL A 158 -4.49 10.85 11.38
C VAL A 158 -5.41 11.96 10.87
N LYS A 159 -6.59 12.04 11.46
CA LYS A 159 -7.59 13.06 11.15
C LYS A 159 -7.14 14.46 11.63
N SER A 160 -7.73 15.54 11.11
CA SER A 160 -7.40 16.93 11.47
C SER A 160 -7.59 17.24 12.95
N ASP A 161 -8.51 16.54 13.64
CA ASP A 161 -8.73 16.64 15.09
C ASP A 161 -7.66 15.90 15.93
N GLY A 162 -6.68 15.25 15.28
CA GLY A 162 -5.62 14.47 15.91
C GLY A 162 -6.00 13.02 16.20
N SER A 163 -7.24 12.62 16.00
CA SER A 163 -7.63 11.21 16.18
C SER A 163 -6.94 10.31 15.17
N ILE A 164 -6.56 9.12 15.62
CA ILE A 164 -5.81 8.12 14.84
C ILE A 164 -6.78 7.00 14.45
N TRP A 165 -6.86 6.73 13.14
CA TRP A 165 -7.71 5.69 12.60
C TRP A 165 -6.85 4.62 11.96
N PHE A 166 -7.09 3.36 12.32
CA PHE A 166 -6.26 2.26 11.83
C PHE A 166 -7.08 0.99 11.60
N THR A 167 -6.58 0.15 10.72
CA THR A 167 -7.13 -1.16 10.39
C THR A 167 -6.40 -2.27 11.15
N ASP A 168 -7.14 -3.30 11.59
CA ASP A 168 -6.58 -4.42 12.37
C ASP A 168 -6.97 -5.79 11.77
N PRO A 169 -6.52 -6.09 10.53
CA PRO A 169 -6.77 -7.38 9.87
C PRO A 169 -5.85 -8.48 10.41
N PRO A 170 -6.04 -9.75 9.94
CA PRO A 170 -5.17 -10.85 10.35
C PRO A 170 -3.80 -10.89 9.65
N SER A 171 -3.52 -10.05 8.65
CA SER A 171 -2.34 -10.17 7.78
C SER A 171 -1.01 -10.25 8.54
N GLY A 172 -0.86 -9.49 9.62
CA GLY A 172 0.34 -9.46 10.44
C GLY A 172 0.52 -10.67 11.37
N ILE A 173 -0.52 -11.50 11.54
CA ILE A 173 -0.50 -12.69 12.42
C ILE A 173 -0.85 -13.99 11.69
N ALA A 174 -1.05 -13.94 10.37
CA ALA A 174 -1.43 -15.11 9.57
C ALA A 174 -0.26 -16.07 9.29
N GLY A 175 0.97 -15.70 9.61
CA GLY A 175 2.17 -16.49 9.40
C GLY A 175 3.44 -15.71 9.73
N ASN A 176 4.60 -16.35 9.49
CA ASN A 176 5.91 -15.86 9.92
C ASN A 176 6.69 -15.14 8.79
N TYR A 177 6.01 -14.45 7.88
CA TYR A 177 6.64 -13.69 6.80
C TYR A 177 6.40 -12.18 6.92
N LEU A 178 5.16 -11.76 7.13
CA LEU A 178 4.80 -10.35 7.33
C LEU A 178 4.71 -9.97 8.83
N GLY A 179 4.91 -10.92 9.71
CA GLY A 179 4.83 -10.73 11.15
C GLY A 179 5.19 -12.02 11.89
N VAL A 180 4.52 -12.27 13.01
CA VAL A 180 4.66 -13.50 13.80
C VAL A 180 3.29 -14.14 13.95
N GLU A 181 3.18 -15.41 13.59
CA GLU A 181 1.94 -16.18 13.68
C GLU A 181 1.33 -16.12 15.09
N ALA A 182 0.04 -15.78 15.15
CA ALA A 182 -0.72 -15.74 16.39
C ALA A 182 -2.21 -15.96 16.12
N LYS A 183 -2.96 -16.36 17.16
CA LYS A 183 -4.42 -16.45 17.07
C LYS A 183 -5.03 -15.05 17.20
N PRO A 184 -6.05 -14.71 16.38
CA PRO A 184 -6.84 -13.50 16.54
C PRO A 184 -7.52 -13.50 17.93
N GLU A 185 -7.50 -12.34 18.59
CA GLU A 185 -8.19 -12.15 19.88
C GLU A 185 -9.41 -11.23 19.73
N LEU A 186 -9.42 -10.40 18.67
CA LEU A 186 -10.47 -9.44 18.34
C LEU A 186 -11.06 -9.72 16.96
N PRO A 187 -12.28 -9.30 16.67
CA PRO A 187 -12.77 -9.18 15.29
C PRO A 187 -11.85 -8.27 14.47
N PHE A 188 -11.83 -8.52 13.15
CA PHE A 188 -11.08 -7.65 12.23
C PHE A 188 -11.92 -6.41 11.96
N ASP A 189 -11.42 -5.25 12.35
CA ASP A 189 -12.20 -4.02 12.28
C ASP A 189 -11.32 -2.78 12.05
N VAL A 190 -11.95 -1.65 11.86
CA VAL A 190 -11.33 -0.33 11.89
C VAL A 190 -11.53 0.27 13.27
N TYR A 191 -10.48 0.81 13.84
CA TYR A 191 -10.50 1.46 15.15
C TYR A 191 -10.21 2.96 15.02
N ARG A 192 -10.86 3.74 15.87
CA ARG A 192 -10.56 5.15 16.14
C ARG A 192 -9.95 5.27 17.53
N LEU A 193 -8.76 5.84 17.61
CA LEU A 193 -8.08 6.14 18.86
C LEU A 193 -8.05 7.66 19.08
N ASP A 194 -8.47 8.11 20.24
CA ASP A 194 -8.20 9.46 20.73
C ASP A 194 -6.86 9.45 21.49
N PRO A 195 -5.81 10.06 20.93
CA PRO A 195 -4.46 10.00 21.53
C PRO A 195 -4.33 10.81 22.82
N ASN A 196 -5.27 11.70 23.13
CA ASN A 196 -5.25 12.50 24.36
C ASN A 196 -5.78 11.72 25.54
N SER A 197 -6.88 10.97 25.35
CA SER A 197 -7.49 10.15 26.40
C SER A 197 -6.99 8.69 26.37
N GLY A 198 -6.32 8.24 25.31
CA GLY A 198 -5.96 6.83 25.08
C GLY A 198 -7.16 5.94 24.80
N ARG A 199 -8.35 6.51 24.59
CA ARG A 199 -9.59 5.75 24.40
C ARG A 199 -9.77 5.36 22.94
N ALA A 200 -9.94 4.07 22.70
CA ALA A 200 -10.28 3.55 21.38
C ALA A 200 -11.77 3.16 21.30
N THR A 201 -12.29 3.16 20.07
CA THR A 201 -13.63 2.69 19.71
C THR A 201 -13.59 1.93 18.39
N VAL A 202 -14.45 0.93 18.23
CA VAL A 202 -14.67 0.24 16.95
C VAL A 202 -15.44 1.19 16.03
N ALA A 203 -15.00 1.31 14.77
CA ALA A 203 -15.57 2.25 13.81
C ALA A 203 -16.52 1.60 12.80
N THR A 204 -16.20 0.41 12.26
CA THR A 204 -16.92 -0.21 11.14
C THR A 204 -17.90 -1.33 11.55
N THR A 205 -17.83 -1.81 12.79
CA THR A 205 -18.75 -2.81 13.35
C THR A 205 -18.98 -4.05 12.48
N GLY A 206 -17.88 -4.58 11.85
CA GLY A 206 -17.89 -5.83 11.10
C GLY A 206 -18.48 -5.74 9.68
N LEU A 207 -18.79 -4.54 9.17
CA LEU A 207 -19.23 -4.38 7.79
C LEU A 207 -18.09 -4.70 6.80
N VAL A 208 -16.86 -4.28 7.13
CA VAL A 208 -15.64 -4.64 6.40
C VAL A 208 -15.00 -5.82 7.12
N LYS A 209 -14.94 -6.97 6.46
CA LYS A 209 -14.52 -8.24 7.08
C LYS A 209 -13.00 -8.38 7.21
N ARG A 210 -12.26 -7.76 6.29
CA ARG A 210 -10.80 -7.80 6.26
C ARG A 210 -10.25 -6.43 5.83
N PRO A 211 -10.36 -5.42 6.73
CA PRO A 211 -9.96 -4.04 6.41
C PRO A 211 -8.47 -3.96 6.11
N ASN A 212 -8.11 -3.21 5.04
CA ASN A 212 -6.73 -2.95 4.61
C ASN A 212 -6.50 -1.44 4.57
N GLY A 213 -6.14 -0.85 3.44
CA GLY A 213 -5.92 0.58 3.31
C GLY A 213 -7.13 1.43 3.72
N LEU A 214 -6.87 2.61 4.27
CA LEU A 214 -7.91 3.58 4.60
C LEU A 214 -7.44 5.01 4.31
N ALA A 215 -8.38 5.89 3.92
CA ALA A 215 -8.10 7.32 3.72
C ALA A 215 -9.38 8.15 3.85
N PHE A 216 -9.24 9.38 4.35
CA PHE A 216 -10.33 10.36 4.37
C PHE A 216 -10.47 11.08 3.04
N SER A 217 -11.69 11.57 2.74
CA SER A 217 -11.91 12.58 1.71
C SER A 217 -11.21 13.90 2.09
N PRO A 218 -10.97 14.83 1.13
CA PRO A 218 -10.27 16.08 1.41
C PRO A 218 -10.91 16.94 2.52
N ASP A 219 -12.22 16.90 2.63
CA ASP A 219 -13.02 17.59 3.65
C ASP A 219 -13.24 16.76 4.93
N GLU A 220 -12.68 15.55 4.96
CA GLU A 220 -12.82 14.56 6.04
C GLU A 220 -14.28 14.17 6.36
N SER A 221 -15.22 14.46 5.46
CA SER A 221 -16.63 14.08 5.61
C SER A 221 -16.88 12.60 5.31
N LYS A 222 -15.92 11.92 4.66
CA LYS A 222 -15.98 10.51 4.30
C LYS A 222 -14.69 9.80 4.71
N LEU A 223 -14.84 8.51 5.09
CA LEU A 223 -13.72 7.57 5.20
C LEU A 223 -13.92 6.46 4.19
N TYR A 224 -12.89 6.23 3.37
CA TYR A 224 -12.81 5.08 2.49
C TYR A 224 -12.00 3.97 3.17
N VAL A 225 -12.45 2.72 3.02
CA VAL A 225 -11.78 1.54 3.60
C VAL A 225 -11.77 0.41 2.57
N ILE A 226 -10.62 -0.18 2.35
CA ILE A 226 -10.48 -1.35 1.48
C ILE A 226 -10.89 -2.61 2.22
N GLU A 227 -11.79 -3.40 1.60
CA GLU A 227 -12.06 -4.79 1.93
C GLU A 227 -11.13 -5.69 1.10
N SER A 228 -10.27 -6.44 1.78
CA SER A 228 -9.29 -7.31 1.12
C SER A 228 -9.63 -8.80 1.18
N ALA A 229 -10.82 -9.17 1.68
CA ALA A 229 -11.25 -10.55 1.71
C ALA A 229 -11.37 -11.12 0.28
N PRO A 230 -10.82 -12.33 0.02
CA PRO A 230 -10.81 -12.90 -1.35
C PRO A 230 -12.18 -13.08 -1.97
N GLU A 231 -13.22 -13.19 -1.15
CA GLU A 231 -14.60 -13.43 -1.56
C GLU A 231 -15.31 -12.19 -2.15
N GLY A 232 -14.75 -11.00 -1.96
CA GLY A 232 -15.43 -9.78 -2.38
C GLY A 232 -14.61 -8.52 -2.13
N ARG A 233 -13.45 -8.43 -2.78
CA ARG A 233 -12.61 -7.22 -2.71
C ARG A 233 -13.38 -6.01 -3.20
N SER A 234 -13.31 -4.92 -2.42
CA SER A 234 -14.05 -3.70 -2.72
C SER A 234 -13.47 -2.52 -1.93
N ILE A 235 -13.86 -1.32 -2.29
CA ILE A 235 -13.61 -0.13 -1.49
C ILE A 235 -14.95 0.30 -0.91
N TYR A 236 -15.06 0.34 0.39
CA TYR A 236 -16.20 0.88 1.12
C TYR A 236 -16.05 2.38 1.33
N VAL A 237 -17.17 3.09 1.42
CA VAL A 237 -17.22 4.47 1.86
C VAL A 237 -18.20 4.59 3.03
N PHE A 238 -17.81 5.37 4.01
CA PHE A 238 -18.59 5.71 5.20
C PHE A 238 -18.74 7.23 5.31
N ASP A 239 -19.86 7.70 5.81
CA ASP A 239 -20.02 9.07 6.22
C ASP A 239 -19.44 9.27 7.62
N VAL A 240 -18.64 10.32 7.80
CA VAL A 240 -18.06 10.68 9.10
C VAL A 240 -19.03 11.61 9.81
N VAL A 241 -19.52 11.17 10.96
CA VAL A 241 -20.60 11.83 11.72
C VAL A 241 -20.16 12.11 13.16
N ASP A 242 -21.05 12.68 13.98
CA ASP A 242 -20.81 12.98 15.40
C ASP A 242 -19.55 13.83 15.63
N GLY A 243 -19.39 14.90 14.83
CA GLY A 243 -18.22 15.77 14.94
C GLY A 243 -16.89 15.06 14.61
N GLY A 244 -16.94 14.00 13.81
CA GLY A 244 -15.75 13.24 13.42
C GLY A 244 -15.45 12.03 14.30
N ALA A 245 -16.37 11.64 15.19
CA ALA A 245 -16.15 10.57 16.15
C ALA A 245 -16.67 9.20 15.69
N LYS A 246 -17.60 9.15 14.74
CA LYS A 246 -18.27 7.92 14.32
C LYS A 246 -18.40 7.83 12.80
N LEU A 247 -18.62 6.60 12.32
CA LEU A 247 -18.98 6.30 10.94
C LEU A 247 -20.45 5.89 10.84
N ALA A 248 -21.08 6.27 9.73
CA ALA A 248 -22.45 5.88 9.39
C ALA A 248 -22.57 5.59 7.88
N ASN A 249 -23.71 5.03 7.47
CA ASN A 249 -24.09 4.84 6.06
C ASN A 249 -23.03 4.10 5.23
N GLY A 250 -22.36 3.10 5.84
CA GLY A 250 -21.34 2.30 5.17
C GLY A 250 -21.92 1.57 3.96
N ARG A 251 -21.24 1.68 2.81
CA ARG A 251 -21.65 1.05 1.55
C ARG A 251 -20.46 0.78 0.64
N ILE A 252 -20.62 -0.17 -0.27
CA ILE A 252 -19.61 -0.38 -1.33
C ILE A 252 -19.58 0.87 -2.23
N PHE A 253 -18.41 1.43 -2.39
CA PHE A 253 -18.12 2.55 -3.29
C PHE A 253 -17.57 2.06 -4.63
N ILE A 254 -16.61 1.11 -4.59
CA ILE A 254 -16.04 0.44 -5.75
C ILE A 254 -16.12 -1.05 -5.51
N ASN A 255 -16.77 -1.76 -6.42
CA ASN A 255 -16.75 -3.22 -6.46
C ASN A 255 -15.60 -3.66 -7.38
N CYS A 256 -14.61 -4.38 -6.83
CA CYS A 256 -13.47 -4.84 -7.60
C CYS A 256 -13.82 -6.13 -8.34
N GLU A 257 -13.25 -6.33 -9.52
CA GLU A 257 -13.34 -7.58 -10.23
C GLU A 257 -12.54 -8.68 -9.51
N LYS A 258 -12.82 -9.93 -9.82
CA LYS A 258 -12.26 -11.09 -9.10
C LYS A 258 -10.74 -11.10 -9.01
N GLU A 259 -10.04 -10.62 -10.03
CA GLU A 259 -8.57 -10.63 -10.09
C GLU A 259 -7.95 -9.32 -9.60
N GLU A 260 -8.74 -8.30 -9.35
CA GLU A 260 -8.28 -7.01 -8.87
C GLU A 260 -8.01 -7.06 -7.36
N THR A 261 -6.90 -6.49 -6.96
CA THR A 261 -6.48 -6.45 -5.55
C THR A 261 -6.08 -5.03 -5.20
N PRO A 262 -7.03 -4.23 -4.65
CA PRO A 262 -6.69 -2.95 -4.03
C PRO A 262 -5.88 -3.17 -2.76
N ASP A 263 -5.02 -2.19 -2.43
CA ASP A 263 -4.20 -2.21 -1.23
C ASP A 263 -4.15 -0.79 -0.60
N GLY A 264 -3.02 -0.31 -0.12
CA GLY A 264 -2.93 1.04 0.42
C GLY A 264 -3.20 2.12 -0.64
N PHE A 265 -3.81 3.23 -0.24
CA PHE A 265 -4.19 4.32 -1.15
C PHE A 265 -4.17 5.68 -0.46
N ARG A 266 -4.16 6.74 -1.26
CA ARG A 266 -4.32 8.13 -0.78
C ARG A 266 -5.27 8.90 -1.69
N VAL A 267 -5.80 9.98 -1.15
CA VAL A 267 -6.75 10.87 -1.85
C VAL A 267 -6.05 12.17 -2.21
N ASP A 268 -6.29 12.69 -3.43
CA ASP A 268 -5.81 14.00 -3.83
C ASP A 268 -6.80 15.13 -3.46
N VAL A 269 -6.40 16.36 -3.68
CA VAL A 269 -7.20 17.54 -3.33
C VAL A 269 -8.52 17.66 -4.10
N ASP A 270 -8.64 16.97 -5.24
CA ASP A 270 -9.87 16.92 -6.05
C ASP A 270 -10.76 15.73 -5.64
N GLY A 271 -10.32 14.93 -4.66
CA GLY A 271 -11.06 13.77 -4.14
C GLY A 271 -10.85 12.48 -4.94
N ASN A 272 -9.89 12.44 -5.88
CA ASN A 272 -9.58 11.19 -6.57
C ASN A 272 -8.82 10.23 -5.65
N LEU A 273 -9.16 8.95 -5.72
CA LEU A 273 -8.47 7.88 -5.01
C LEU A 273 -7.35 7.32 -5.88
N TRP A 274 -6.12 7.41 -5.39
CA TRP A 274 -4.92 6.83 -6.02
C TRP A 274 -4.57 5.56 -5.27
N CYS A 275 -4.93 4.40 -5.85
CA CYS A 275 -4.93 3.12 -5.17
C CYS A 275 -3.78 2.23 -5.67
N GLY A 276 -2.96 1.71 -4.75
CA GLY A 276 -2.08 0.59 -5.02
C GLY A 276 -2.91 -0.59 -5.53
N TRP A 277 -2.44 -1.21 -6.62
CA TRP A 277 -3.21 -2.21 -7.35
C TRP A 277 -2.29 -3.33 -7.83
N GLY A 278 -2.86 -4.53 -8.03
CA GLY A 278 -2.04 -5.59 -8.60
C GLY A 278 -2.58 -6.99 -8.48
N MET A 279 -1.66 -7.95 -8.48
CA MET A 279 -1.73 -9.41 -8.48
C MET A 279 -1.73 -10.04 -9.89
N SER A 280 -1.46 -9.26 -10.94
CA SER A 280 -1.08 -9.79 -12.25
C SER A 280 -0.34 -8.73 -13.05
N PRO A 281 0.49 -9.09 -14.03
CA PRO A 281 1.26 -8.12 -14.82
C PRO A 281 0.41 -7.06 -15.54
N ALA A 282 -0.85 -7.35 -15.83
CA ALA A 282 -1.78 -6.40 -16.45
C ALA A 282 -2.43 -5.44 -15.45
N LEU A 283 -2.38 -5.77 -14.17
CA LEU A 283 -3.03 -5.02 -13.08
C LEU A 283 -2.02 -4.37 -12.13
N ASP A 284 -0.74 -4.70 -12.25
CA ASP A 284 0.29 -4.19 -11.35
C ASP A 284 0.56 -2.71 -11.59
N GLY A 285 0.36 -1.91 -10.55
CA GLY A 285 0.53 -0.46 -10.63
C GLY A 285 -0.34 0.33 -9.69
N VAL A 286 -0.78 1.51 -10.14
CA VAL A 286 -1.68 2.40 -9.40
C VAL A 286 -2.91 2.70 -10.24
N LYS A 287 -4.10 2.38 -9.72
CA LYS A 287 -5.38 2.67 -10.35
C LYS A 287 -6.00 3.92 -9.72
N VAL A 288 -6.48 4.83 -10.57
CA VAL A 288 -7.01 6.12 -10.11
C VAL A 288 -8.51 6.18 -10.37
N PHE A 289 -9.27 6.50 -9.33
CA PHE A 289 -10.72 6.65 -9.39
C PHE A 289 -11.12 8.08 -9.07
N ASP A 290 -12.11 8.59 -9.77
CA ASP A 290 -12.69 9.90 -9.47
C ASP A 290 -13.62 9.84 -8.23
N PRO A 291 -14.11 11.00 -7.73
CA PRO A 291 -15.03 11.04 -6.58
C PRO A 291 -16.37 10.33 -6.79
N ALA A 292 -16.72 9.96 -8.03
CA ALA A 292 -17.90 9.15 -8.33
C ALA A 292 -17.61 7.64 -8.36
N GLY A 293 -16.35 7.24 -8.20
CA GLY A 293 -15.91 5.84 -8.24
C GLY A 293 -15.60 5.31 -9.64
N LYS A 294 -15.54 6.17 -10.65
CA LYS A 294 -15.15 5.80 -12.01
C LYS A 294 -13.64 5.69 -12.11
N ALA A 295 -13.14 4.59 -12.67
CA ALA A 295 -11.73 4.46 -13.00
C ALA A 295 -11.38 5.43 -14.14
N ILE A 296 -10.44 6.35 -13.88
CA ILE A 296 -10.06 7.41 -14.82
C ILE A 296 -8.63 7.27 -15.33
N GLY A 297 -7.72 6.64 -14.56
CA GLY A 297 -6.32 6.51 -14.92
C GLY A 297 -5.68 5.25 -14.36
N PHE A 298 -4.57 4.87 -15.00
CA PHE A 298 -3.74 3.75 -14.53
C PHE A 298 -2.26 4.07 -14.77
N ILE A 299 -1.44 3.82 -13.76
CA ILE A 299 0.03 3.91 -13.84
C ILE A 299 0.55 2.49 -13.76
N ALA A 300 0.96 1.93 -14.90
CA ALA A 300 1.49 0.58 -14.97
C ALA A 300 2.90 0.51 -14.36
N LEU A 301 3.13 -0.50 -13.53
CA LEU A 301 4.43 -0.81 -12.96
C LEU A 301 4.83 -2.26 -13.29
N PRO A 302 6.11 -2.59 -13.27
CA PRO A 302 6.57 -3.97 -13.51
C PRO A 302 6.27 -4.92 -12.34
N GLU A 303 5.73 -4.41 -11.24
CA GLU A 303 5.43 -5.14 -10.01
C GLU A 303 4.25 -4.48 -9.28
N ARG A 304 3.55 -5.24 -8.46
CA ARG A 304 2.40 -4.76 -7.69
C ARG A 304 2.79 -3.57 -6.81
N ALA A 305 2.01 -2.49 -6.89
CA ALA A 305 2.05 -1.43 -5.89
C ALA A 305 1.14 -1.80 -4.71
N ALA A 306 1.72 -1.84 -3.51
CA ALA A 306 0.99 -2.16 -2.28
C ALA A 306 0.52 -0.89 -1.55
N ASN A 307 1.27 0.21 -1.66
CA ASN A 307 0.92 1.45 -0.97
C ASN A 307 1.40 2.67 -1.76
N VAL A 308 0.79 3.81 -1.52
CA VAL A 308 1.18 5.09 -2.14
C VAL A 308 1.14 6.23 -1.13
N CYS A 309 1.96 7.26 -1.36
CA CYS A 309 1.80 8.54 -0.69
C CYS A 309 2.17 9.69 -1.61
N PHE A 310 1.63 10.87 -1.33
CA PHE A 310 2.04 12.11 -1.97
C PHE A 310 3.13 12.80 -1.17
N GLY A 311 4.10 13.41 -1.85
CA GLY A 311 5.16 14.15 -1.21
C GLY A 311 5.85 15.12 -2.17
N GLY A 312 7.11 15.47 -1.84
CA GLY A 312 7.82 16.55 -2.49
C GLY A 312 7.36 17.93 -1.99
N ARG A 313 8.06 18.97 -2.42
CA ARG A 313 7.83 20.35 -1.98
C ARG A 313 6.38 20.83 -2.15
N TYR A 314 5.71 20.38 -3.22
CA TYR A 314 4.37 20.81 -3.58
C TYR A 314 3.33 19.70 -3.38
N ARG A 315 3.71 18.56 -2.76
CA ARG A 315 2.84 17.38 -2.58
C ARG A 315 2.26 16.86 -3.89
N ASN A 316 2.95 17.06 -4.99
CA ASN A 316 2.59 16.65 -6.34
C ASN A 316 3.51 15.54 -6.89
N ARG A 317 4.31 14.92 -6.04
CA ARG A 317 5.09 13.73 -6.36
C ARG A 317 4.44 12.54 -5.70
N LEU A 318 3.87 11.65 -6.51
CA LEU A 318 3.33 10.38 -6.05
C LEU A 318 4.49 9.41 -5.85
N PHE A 319 4.61 8.85 -4.65
CA PHE A 319 5.51 7.75 -4.34
C PHE A 319 4.69 6.46 -4.27
N MET A 320 5.22 5.39 -4.84
CA MET A 320 4.55 4.10 -4.99
C MET A 320 5.46 3.02 -4.41
N ALA A 321 5.04 2.45 -3.27
CA ALA A 321 5.71 1.32 -2.64
C ALA A 321 5.24 0.04 -3.34
N ALA A 322 6.12 -0.52 -4.17
CA ALA A 322 5.84 -1.76 -4.89
C ALA A 322 6.57 -2.94 -4.24
N SER A 323 6.37 -4.15 -4.74
CA SER A 323 6.85 -5.38 -4.09
C SER A 323 8.33 -5.30 -3.67
N HIS A 324 9.22 -4.95 -4.60
CA HIS A 324 10.67 -4.90 -4.35
C HIS A 324 11.28 -3.51 -4.46
N SER A 325 10.54 -2.55 -5.02
CA SER A 325 11.05 -1.24 -5.40
C SER A 325 10.16 -0.11 -4.93
N ILE A 326 10.73 1.09 -4.86
CA ILE A 326 9.99 2.34 -4.70
C ILE A 326 10.04 3.08 -6.03
N TYR A 327 8.88 3.47 -6.52
CA TYR A 327 8.74 4.31 -7.71
C TYR A 327 8.21 5.68 -7.35
N SER A 328 8.40 6.65 -8.23
CA SER A 328 7.78 7.96 -8.11
C SER A 328 7.34 8.49 -9.47
N LEU A 329 6.36 9.39 -9.43
CA LEU A 329 5.84 10.10 -10.59
C LEU A 329 5.40 11.50 -10.18
N TYR A 330 5.83 12.53 -10.91
CA TYR A 330 5.24 13.87 -10.77
C TYR A 330 3.89 13.94 -11.48
N VAL A 331 2.89 14.43 -10.77
CA VAL A 331 1.51 14.55 -11.25
C VAL A 331 1.03 16.00 -11.15
N ASN A 332 0.01 16.36 -11.94
CA ASN A 332 -0.57 17.71 -11.94
C ASN A 332 -1.76 17.82 -10.96
N THR A 333 -1.58 17.28 -9.77
CA THR A 333 -2.46 17.42 -8.59
C THR A 333 -1.62 17.35 -7.32
N GLN A 334 -2.25 17.52 -6.17
CA GLN A 334 -1.58 17.45 -4.87
C GLN A 334 -2.30 16.45 -3.97
N GLY A 335 -1.54 15.75 -3.14
CA GLY A 335 -2.13 15.01 -2.03
C GLY A 335 -2.76 15.94 -1.00
N VAL A 336 -3.74 15.45 -0.27
CA VAL A 336 -4.34 16.18 0.85
C VAL A 336 -3.27 16.50 1.90
N ALA A 337 -3.31 17.69 2.47
CA ALA A 337 -2.35 18.09 3.51
C ALA A 337 -2.52 17.25 4.78
N GLY A 338 -1.45 16.64 5.24
CA GLY A 338 -1.46 15.83 6.47
C GLY A 338 -2.06 14.43 6.31
N ALA A 339 -2.26 13.98 5.07
CA ALA A 339 -2.63 12.59 4.77
C ALA A 339 -1.38 11.74 4.53
#